data_65badcf5d48d5fe36cb7d1852e7367e1
#
_entry.id   65badcf5d48d5fe36cb7d1852e7367e1
#
_cell.length_a   1.000
_cell.length_b   1.000
_cell.length_c   1.000
_cell.angle_alpha   90.00
_cell.angle_beta   90.00
_cell.angle_gamma   90.00
#
_symmetry.space_group_name_H-M   'P 1'
#
loop_
_entity.id
_entity.type
_entity.pdbx_description
1 polymer ?
#
loop_
_entity_poly.entity_id
_entity_poly.type
_entity_poly.pdbx_seq_one_letter_code
_entity_poly.pdbx_strand_id
1 'polypeptide(L)' 'MKVSGIDDVMAGKTVESVTYVNTLGVQSTTPFSGVNIVVTRYTDGTTATTKQIQN' A
#
# COMPACT_ATOMS: atom_id res chain seq x y z
N MET A 1 4.16 17.08 8.77
CA MET A 1 4.29 16.69 8.62
C MET A 1 4.00 16.12 8.21
N LYS A 2 4.31 16.00 8.18
CA LYS A 2 4.17 15.40 7.79
C LYS A 2 4.20 14.42 7.92
N VAL A 3 3.99 13.98 8.12
CA VAL A 3 4.11 13.11 8.24
C VAL A 3 4.16 12.40 7.84
N SER A 4 3.68 12.26 7.81
CA SER A 4 4.00 11.48 7.35
C SER A 4 4.89 11.43 6.72
N GLY A 5 5.26 11.89 6.95
CA GLY A 5 6.47 11.98 6.42
C GLY A 5 7.14 10.78 6.02
N ILE A 6 6.59 9.75 6.28
CA ILE A 6 7.14 8.56 5.93
C ILE A 6 7.52 8.51 4.52
N ASP A 7 6.69 9.02 3.75
CA ASP A 7 6.93 8.98 2.37
C ASP A 7 8.12 9.71 2.00
N ASP A 8 8.41 10.70 2.73
CA ASP A 8 9.53 11.49 2.45
C ASP A 8 10.74 10.69 2.47
N VAL A 9 10.73 9.74 3.32
CA VAL A 9 11.86 8.93 3.49
C VAL A 9 12.15 8.21 2.22
N MET A 10 11.17 7.99 1.46
CA MET A 10 11.35 7.29 0.23
C MET A 10 11.97 8.15 -0.84
N ALA A 11 12.28 9.32 -0.52
CA ALA A 11 12.99 10.25 -1.36
C ALA A 11 12.68 10.14 -2.84
N GLY A 12 11.86 10.99 -3.30
CA GLY A 12 11.58 11.05 -4.70
C GLY A 12 10.55 10.08 -5.21
N LYS A 13 10.09 9.19 -4.37
CA LYS A 13 9.06 8.25 -4.80
C LYS A 13 7.69 8.82 -4.54
N THR A 14 6.83 8.67 -5.51
CA THR A 14 5.44 9.10 -5.40
C THR A 14 4.56 7.89 -5.59
N VAL A 15 3.55 7.76 -4.74
CA VAL A 15 2.63 6.64 -4.84
C VAL A 15 1.75 6.82 -6.06
N GLU A 16 1.72 5.81 -6.90
CA GLU A 16 0.88 5.80 -8.08
C GLU A 16 -0.45 5.12 -7.77
N SER A 17 -0.41 4.01 -7.08
CA SER A 17 -1.63 3.28 -6.73
C SER A 17 -1.39 2.40 -5.53
N VAL A 18 -2.48 2.07 -4.84
CA VAL A 18 -2.45 1.16 -3.70
C VAL A 18 -3.53 0.11 -3.95
N THR A 19 -3.16 -1.16 -3.84
CA THR A 19 -4.10 -2.26 -4.03
C THR A 19 -4.11 -3.10 -2.78
N TYR A 20 -5.30 -3.51 -2.35
CA TYR A 20 -5.47 -4.39 -1.21
C TYR A 20 -5.83 -5.77 -1.72
N VAL A 21 -5.20 -6.80 -1.16
CA VAL A 21 -5.44 -8.19 -1.56
C VAL A 21 -5.79 -8.97 -0.31
N ASN A 22 -6.90 -9.70 -0.35
CA ASN A 22 -7.30 -10.48 0.82
C ASN A 22 -6.70 -11.89 0.75
N THR A 23 -7.02 -12.71 1.73
CA THR A 23 -6.43 -14.06 1.81
C THR A 23 -6.91 -14.99 0.72
N LEU A 24 -7.95 -14.61 0.00
CA LEU A 24 -8.45 -15.39 -1.13
C LEU A 24 -7.84 -14.93 -2.44
N GLY A 25 -6.98 -13.91 -2.40
CA GLY A 25 -6.36 -13.40 -3.61
C GLY A 25 -7.19 -12.38 -4.36
N VAL A 26 -8.27 -11.92 -3.76
CA VAL A 26 -9.14 -10.91 -4.39
C VAL A 26 -8.52 -9.53 -4.19
N GLN A 27 -8.49 -8.75 -5.23
CA GLN A 27 -7.91 -7.41 -5.21
C GLN A 27 -9.00 -6.36 -5.12
N SER A 28 -8.68 -5.25 -4.45
CA SER A 28 -9.62 -4.14 -4.30
C SER A 28 -8.86 -2.85 -4.11
N THR A 29 -9.53 -1.73 -4.35
CA THR A 29 -8.97 -0.42 -4.07
C THR A 29 -9.29 0.03 -2.65
N THR A 30 -10.09 -0.74 -1.91
CA THR A 30 -10.41 -0.44 -0.53
C THR A 30 -10.04 -1.65 0.32
N PRO A 31 -9.71 -1.44 1.60
CA PRO A 31 -9.30 -2.56 2.44
C PRO A 31 -10.45 -3.51 2.74
N PHE A 32 -10.11 -4.79 2.87
CA PHE A 32 -11.07 -5.79 3.31
C PHE A 32 -11.02 -5.88 4.83
N SER A 33 -12.05 -6.45 5.40
CA SER A 33 -12.05 -6.78 6.81
C SER A 33 -11.06 -7.93 7.04
N GLY A 34 -10.28 -7.84 8.08
CA GLY A 34 -9.29 -8.87 8.40
C GLY A 34 -7.93 -8.56 7.81
N VAL A 35 -7.26 -9.58 7.34
CA VAL A 35 -5.89 -9.45 6.85
C VAL A 35 -5.87 -8.96 5.41
N ASN A 36 -5.09 -7.93 5.16
CA ASN A 36 -4.87 -7.39 3.82
C ASN A 36 -3.40 -7.42 3.51
N ILE A 37 -3.07 -7.75 2.27
CA ILE A 37 -1.75 -7.52 1.74
C ILE A 37 -1.86 -6.23 0.94
N VAL A 38 -1.10 -5.24 1.32
CA VAL A 38 -1.17 -3.92 0.69
C VAL A 38 -0.01 -3.80 -0.28
N VAL A 39 -0.33 -3.63 -1.54
CA VAL A 39 0.67 -3.48 -2.59
C VAL A 39 0.65 -2.02 -3.01
N THR A 40 1.73 -1.32 -2.78
CA THR A 40 1.87 0.08 -3.16
C THR A 40 2.75 0.16 -4.38
N ARG A 41 2.26 0.81 -5.42
CA ARG A 41 3.02 0.99 -6.63
C ARG A 41 3.44 2.44 -6.73
N TYR A 42 4.71 2.65 -7.01
CA TYR A 42 5.27 4.00 -7.13
C TYR A 42 5.43 4.37 -8.59
N THR A 43 5.51 5.67 -8.84
CA THR A 43 5.59 6.17 -10.20
C THR A 43 6.91 5.83 -10.88
N ASP A 44 7.92 5.42 -10.12
CA ASP A 44 9.19 5.02 -10.72
C ASP A 44 9.18 3.53 -11.13
N GLY A 45 8.04 2.87 -11.01
CA GLY A 45 7.90 1.48 -11.43
C GLY A 45 8.18 0.47 -10.35
N THR A 46 8.56 0.90 -9.16
CA THR A 46 8.82 -0.04 -8.06
C THR A 46 7.55 -0.29 -7.27
N THR A 47 7.55 -1.35 -6.49
CA THR A 47 6.43 -1.69 -5.63
C THR A 47 6.93 -2.05 -4.24
N ALA A 48 6.06 -1.86 -3.26
CA ALA A 48 6.31 -2.28 -1.89
C ALA A 48 5.09 -3.06 -1.42
N THR A 49 5.32 -4.09 -0.62
CA THR A 49 4.24 -4.93 -0.13
C THR A 49 4.29 -4.97 1.38
N THR A 50 3.17 -4.73 2.04
CA THR A 50 3.07 -4.81 3.49
C THR A 50 1.81 -5.55 3.87
N LYS A 51 1.75 -6.00 5.12
CA LYS A 51 0.60 -6.68 5.65
C LYS A 51 -0.13 -5.72 6.59
N GLN A 52 -1.45 -5.68 6.49
CA GLN A 52 -2.25 -4.81 7.33
C GLN A 52 -3.46 -5.58 7.86
N ILE A 53 -3.77 -5.38 9.12
CA ILE A 53 -4.95 -5.99 9.73
C ILE A 53 -6.01 -4.90 9.88
N GLN A 54 -7.17 -5.16 9.33
CA GLN A 54 -8.26 -4.19 9.37
C GLN A 54 -9.39 -4.76 10.20
N ASN A 55 -9.78 -4.06 11.23
CA ASN A 55 -10.87 -4.51 12.09
C ASN A 55 -12.22 -4.05 11.58
#